data_baed6dc025cde00af4e9cc8c61eb54b7
#
_entry.id   baed6dc025cde00af4e9cc8c61eb54b7
#
_cell.length_a   1.000
_cell.length_b   1.000
_cell.length_c   1.000
_cell.angle_alpha   90.00
_cell.angle_beta   90.00
_cell.angle_gamma   90.00
#
_symmetry.space_group_name_H-M   'P 1'
#
loop_
_entity.id
_entity.type
_entity.pdbx_description
1 polymer ?
#
loop_
_entity_poly.entity_id
_entity_poly.type
_entity_poly.pdbx_seq_one_letter_code
_entity_poly.pdbx_strand_id
1 'polypeptide(L)'
;MMLAFGNPVYDSIRTPWVWTRDRVLSGCATNAGLAYVKMGGDACVVGRVGIDRLDHYHRTLKSAGIGHHTETCRESGGFKLDYDHQGRRELEVLGQADAITQIPDSVARARVVFIGPVLQETPLDLIRAIRTRTNATMVLDPQGLLRRVGAGGRIEHFKPDGIEELCALFDVVKPNELETEILTGVDPRKDLDRAAAVLEDWGIPTVVITLAELGALIVSEGQRYRFDALPTLAVDSTGAGDTFAGGLMFALSQGLNWRAAGCLATAVASMMIEQCGPEFELTSREAQRRAARVTVSERRPAATAAT
;
A
#
# COMPACT_ATOMS: atom_id res chain seq x y z
N MET A 1 10.20 -14.55 1.77
CA MET A 1 8.73 -14.48 1.94
C MET A 1 8.35 -13.12 2.49
N MET A 2 7.28 -12.51 1.97
CA MET A 2 6.60 -11.34 2.54
C MET A 2 5.38 -11.79 3.34
N LEU A 3 5.13 -11.20 4.50
CA LEU A 3 3.84 -11.29 5.21
C LEU A 3 3.11 -9.96 5.08
N ALA A 4 1.88 -9.98 4.57
CA ALA A 4 1.06 -8.79 4.38
C ALA A 4 -0.19 -8.85 5.27
N PHE A 5 -0.28 -7.95 6.24
CA PHE A 5 -1.41 -7.85 7.17
C PHE A 5 -2.40 -6.79 6.71
N GLY A 6 -3.63 -7.18 6.51
CA GLY A 6 -4.76 -6.33 6.11
C GLY A 6 -5.90 -7.19 5.60
N ASN A 7 -7.12 -6.77 5.86
CA ASN A 7 -8.28 -7.53 5.45
C ASN A 7 -8.47 -7.48 3.93
N PRO A 8 -8.80 -8.62 3.29
CA PRO A 8 -9.34 -8.58 1.95
C PRO A 8 -10.69 -7.87 1.95
N VAL A 9 -10.95 -7.13 0.89
CA VAL A 9 -12.24 -6.46 0.67
C VAL A 9 -12.83 -6.86 -0.67
N TYR A 10 -14.13 -6.72 -0.79
CA TYR A 10 -14.87 -6.97 -2.03
C TYR A 10 -15.54 -5.68 -2.47
N ASP A 11 -14.92 -5.03 -3.45
CA ASP A 11 -15.26 -3.68 -3.87
C ASP A 11 -16.17 -3.66 -5.09
N SER A 12 -17.10 -2.71 -5.11
CA SER A 12 -17.82 -2.30 -6.31
C SER A 12 -17.14 -1.04 -6.86
N ILE A 13 -16.58 -1.15 -8.06
CA ILE A 13 -15.79 -0.09 -8.66
C ILE A 13 -16.57 0.51 -9.84
N ARG A 14 -16.70 1.82 -9.82
CA ARG A 14 -17.25 2.61 -10.91
C ARG A 14 -16.27 3.73 -11.26
N THR A 15 -15.78 3.71 -12.48
CA THR A 15 -15.00 4.80 -13.08
C THR A 15 -15.76 5.33 -14.30
N PRO A 16 -15.33 6.43 -14.93
CA PRO A 16 -15.91 6.88 -16.20
C PRO A 16 -15.84 5.82 -17.33
N TRP A 17 -14.96 4.82 -17.18
CA TRP A 17 -14.65 3.82 -18.22
C TRP A 17 -15.03 2.40 -17.84
N VAL A 18 -15.15 2.09 -16.55
CA VAL A 18 -15.37 0.75 -16.03
C VAL A 18 -16.47 0.78 -14.96
N TRP A 19 -17.34 -0.22 -15.04
CA TRP A 19 -18.29 -0.54 -13.98
C TRP A 19 -18.26 -2.05 -13.73
N THR A 20 -17.84 -2.47 -12.52
CA THR A 20 -17.86 -3.87 -12.13
C THR A 20 -19.28 -4.30 -11.84
N ARG A 21 -19.76 -5.38 -12.51
CA ARG A 21 -21.11 -5.94 -12.28
C ARG A 21 -21.21 -6.59 -10.90
N ASP A 22 -20.14 -7.33 -10.52
CA ASP A 22 -20.01 -8.00 -9.24
C ASP A 22 -18.91 -7.31 -8.42
N ARG A 23 -18.93 -7.57 -7.10
CA ARG A 23 -17.85 -7.10 -6.24
C ARG A 23 -16.56 -7.88 -6.55
N VAL A 24 -15.48 -7.16 -6.74
CA VAL A 24 -14.16 -7.70 -7.05
C VAL A 24 -13.29 -7.77 -5.80
N LEU A 25 -12.47 -8.81 -5.69
CA LEU A 25 -11.48 -8.92 -4.61
C LEU A 25 -10.45 -7.80 -4.73
N SER A 26 -10.20 -7.15 -3.62
CA SER A 26 -9.27 -6.03 -3.46
C SER A 26 -8.73 -6.03 -2.03
N GLY A 27 -8.14 -4.92 -1.62
CA GLY A 27 -7.57 -4.70 -0.30
C GLY A 27 -6.08 -4.48 -0.36
N CYS A 28 -5.59 -3.55 0.45
CA CYS A 28 -4.21 -3.08 0.39
C CYS A 28 -3.18 -4.23 0.49
N ALA A 29 -3.29 -5.07 1.52
CA ALA A 29 -2.43 -6.23 1.70
C ALA A 29 -2.57 -7.26 0.57
N THR A 30 -3.80 -7.47 0.07
CA THR A 30 -4.09 -8.41 -1.02
C THR A 30 -3.46 -7.95 -2.33
N ASN A 31 -3.68 -6.68 -2.71
CA ASN A 31 -3.15 -6.11 -3.95
C ASN A 31 -1.62 -6.07 -3.95
N ALA A 32 -1.01 -5.67 -2.81
CA ALA A 32 0.44 -5.69 -2.65
C ALA A 32 1.00 -7.12 -2.74
N GLY A 33 0.32 -8.11 -2.13
CA GLY A 33 0.65 -9.53 -2.20
C GLY A 33 0.62 -10.06 -3.62
N LEU A 34 -0.44 -9.75 -4.38
CA LEU A 34 -0.60 -10.11 -5.78
C LEU A 34 0.56 -9.56 -6.64
N ALA A 35 0.86 -8.28 -6.50
CA ALA A 35 1.97 -7.66 -7.22
C ALA A 35 3.31 -8.32 -6.88
N TYR A 36 3.57 -8.56 -5.60
CA TYR A 36 4.79 -9.20 -5.11
C TYR A 36 5.00 -10.61 -5.69
N VAL A 37 3.94 -11.44 -5.70
CA VAL A 37 4.01 -12.81 -6.25
C VAL A 37 4.13 -12.80 -7.78
N LYS A 38 3.41 -11.94 -8.47
CA LYS A 38 3.54 -11.78 -9.94
C LYS A 38 4.94 -11.33 -10.37
N MET A 39 5.68 -10.66 -9.47
CA MET A 39 7.10 -10.35 -9.68
C MET A 39 8.04 -11.55 -9.43
N GLY A 40 7.53 -12.67 -8.93
CA GLY A 40 8.30 -13.88 -8.62
C GLY A 40 8.68 -14.01 -7.13
N GLY A 41 8.05 -13.21 -6.26
CA GLY A 41 8.20 -13.33 -4.82
C GLY A 41 7.33 -14.41 -4.20
N ASP A 42 7.56 -14.71 -2.93
CA ASP A 42 6.73 -15.59 -2.10
C ASP A 42 6.04 -14.76 -1.02
N ALA A 43 4.71 -14.73 -1.01
CA ALA A 43 3.90 -13.92 -0.11
C ALA A 43 2.81 -14.73 0.60
N CYS A 44 2.48 -14.29 1.80
CA CYS A 44 1.34 -14.77 2.57
C CYS A 44 0.53 -13.55 3.07
N VAL A 45 -0.76 -13.53 2.78
CA VAL A 45 -1.69 -12.51 3.29
C VAL A 45 -2.29 -12.99 4.61
N VAL A 46 -2.29 -12.10 5.61
CA VAL A 46 -2.88 -12.33 6.94
C VAL A 46 -4.05 -11.36 7.10
N GLY A 47 -5.23 -11.92 7.28
CA GLY A 47 -6.44 -11.07 7.38
C GLY A 47 -7.67 -11.86 7.75
N ARG A 48 -8.79 -11.13 7.90
CA ARG A 48 -10.12 -11.69 8.14
C ARG A 48 -11.00 -11.55 6.92
N VAL A 49 -11.75 -12.59 6.64
CA VAL A 49 -12.74 -12.59 5.56
C VAL A 49 -14.05 -13.21 6.07
N GLY A 50 -15.16 -12.65 5.62
CA GLY A 50 -16.48 -13.16 5.97
C GLY A 50 -16.74 -14.54 5.37
N ILE A 51 -17.60 -15.31 6.05
CA ILE A 51 -18.06 -16.60 5.55
C ILE A 51 -18.73 -16.51 4.18
N ASP A 52 -19.27 -15.33 3.85
CA ASP A 52 -19.93 -15.03 2.57
C ASP A 52 -18.97 -15.05 1.37
N ARG A 53 -17.66 -14.89 1.58
CA ARG A 53 -16.63 -14.81 0.54
C ARG A 53 -15.47 -15.78 0.72
N LEU A 54 -15.46 -16.59 1.78
CA LEU A 54 -14.35 -17.44 2.18
C LEU A 54 -13.86 -18.36 1.06
N ASP A 55 -14.76 -19.10 0.43
CA ASP A 55 -14.42 -20.03 -0.65
C ASP A 55 -13.88 -19.34 -1.89
N HIS A 56 -14.44 -18.19 -2.24
CA HIS A 56 -13.96 -17.38 -3.36
C HIS A 56 -12.55 -16.88 -3.07
N TYR A 57 -12.33 -16.32 -1.88
CA TYR A 57 -11.05 -15.80 -1.44
C TYR A 57 -9.95 -16.89 -1.50
N HIS A 58 -10.19 -18.06 -0.90
CA HIS A 58 -9.22 -19.15 -0.90
C HIS A 58 -8.89 -19.65 -2.31
N ARG A 59 -9.89 -19.79 -3.19
CA ARG A 59 -9.65 -20.16 -4.59
C ARG A 59 -8.81 -19.14 -5.32
N THR A 60 -9.11 -17.85 -5.16
CA THR A 60 -8.38 -16.77 -5.84
C THR A 60 -6.93 -16.71 -5.38
N LEU A 61 -6.66 -16.75 -4.08
CA LEU A 61 -5.27 -16.75 -3.59
C LEU A 61 -4.50 -17.99 -4.02
N LYS A 62 -5.14 -19.16 -3.98
CA LYS A 62 -4.52 -20.41 -4.45
C LYS A 62 -4.16 -20.33 -5.94
N SER A 63 -5.07 -19.81 -6.78
CA SER A 63 -4.79 -19.66 -8.22
C SER A 63 -3.68 -18.66 -8.50
N ALA A 64 -3.54 -17.64 -7.66
CA ALA A 64 -2.47 -16.65 -7.74
C ALA A 64 -1.14 -17.13 -7.12
N GLY A 65 -1.10 -18.30 -6.48
CA GLY A 65 0.09 -18.80 -5.80
C GLY A 65 0.44 -18.06 -4.51
N ILE A 66 -0.55 -17.42 -3.86
CA ILE A 66 -0.36 -16.68 -2.62
C ILE A 66 -0.76 -17.54 -1.44
N GLY A 67 0.13 -17.65 -0.44
CA GLY A 67 -0.19 -18.21 0.86
C GLY A 67 -1.16 -17.32 1.63
N HIS A 68 -1.93 -17.90 2.53
CA HIS A 68 -2.80 -17.10 3.38
C HIS A 68 -2.89 -17.66 4.81
N HIS A 69 -3.06 -16.76 5.76
CA HIS A 69 -3.45 -17.06 7.13
C HIS A 69 -4.76 -16.30 7.39
N THR A 70 -5.87 -17.02 7.24
CA THR A 70 -7.21 -16.41 7.22
C THR A 70 -7.96 -16.71 8.49
N GLU A 71 -8.38 -15.66 9.19
CA GLU A 71 -9.40 -15.75 10.23
C GLU A 71 -10.78 -15.51 9.60
N THR A 72 -11.80 -16.18 10.08
CA THR A 72 -13.16 -15.98 9.61
C THR A 72 -13.90 -14.95 10.48
N CYS A 73 -14.79 -14.17 9.86
CA CYS A 73 -15.71 -13.29 10.53
C CYS A 73 -17.12 -13.38 9.90
N ARG A 74 -18.05 -12.59 10.41
CA ARG A 74 -19.46 -12.66 9.97
C ARG A 74 -19.62 -12.26 8.51
N GLU A 75 -19.01 -11.13 8.13
CA GLU A 75 -19.10 -10.57 6.78
C GLU A 75 -17.74 -10.09 6.28
N SER A 76 -17.55 -10.09 4.97
CA SER A 76 -16.38 -9.54 4.34
C SER A 76 -16.42 -8.02 4.27
N GLY A 77 -15.27 -7.37 4.42
CA GLY A 77 -15.12 -5.96 4.12
C GLY A 77 -15.41 -5.64 2.66
N GLY A 78 -15.74 -4.40 2.37
CA GLY A 78 -15.95 -3.93 1.01
C GLY A 78 -16.33 -2.46 0.94
N PHE A 79 -16.01 -1.84 -0.20
CA PHE A 79 -16.33 -0.46 -0.48
C PHE A 79 -17.01 -0.32 -1.83
N LYS A 80 -17.85 0.69 -1.92
CA LYS A 80 -18.29 1.26 -3.19
C LYS A 80 -17.35 2.41 -3.52
N LEU A 81 -16.68 2.32 -4.66
CA LEU A 81 -15.74 3.30 -5.15
C LEU A 81 -16.34 3.95 -6.39
N ASP A 82 -16.73 5.21 -6.27
CA ASP A 82 -17.18 6.03 -7.39
C ASP A 82 -16.11 7.08 -7.74
N TYR A 83 -15.59 7.00 -8.97
CA TYR A 83 -14.59 7.96 -9.49
C TYR A 83 -15.24 8.90 -10.49
N ASP A 84 -14.98 10.20 -10.36
CA ASP A 84 -15.38 11.18 -11.37
C ASP A 84 -14.33 11.31 -12.50
N HIS A 85 -14.65 12.15 -13.51
CA HIS A 85 -13.75 12.42 -14.64
C HIS A 85 -12.45 13.13 -14.26
N GLN A 86 -12.34 13.66 -13.03
CA GLN A 86 -11.14 14.30 -12.50
C GLN A 86 -10.33 13.35 -11.60
N GLY A 87 -10.76 12.08 -11.50
CA GLY A 87 -10.11 11.07 -10.66
C GLY A 87 -10.41 11.22 -9.15
N ARG A 88 -11.33 12.11 -8.76
CA ARG A 88 -11.76 12.22 -7.36
C ARG A 88 -12.64 11.03 -7.01
N ARG A 89 -12.44 10.48 -5.82
CA ARG A 89 -13.06 9.25 -5.36
C ARG A 89 -13.99 9.49 -4.17
N GLU A 90 -15.22 9.00 -4.27
CA GLU A 90 -16.11 8.83 -3.12
C GLU A 90 -16.05 7.36 -2.66
N LEU A 91 -16.02 7.17 -1.34
CA LEU A 91 -16.01 5.85 -0.70
C LEU A 91 -17.19 5.69 0.23
N GLU A 92 -17.92 4.58 0.03
CA GLU A 92 -19.01 4.14 0.91
C GLU A 92 -18.75 2.70 1.34
N VAL A 93 -18.96 2.39 2.63
CA VAL A 93 -18.78 1.03 3.17
C VAL A 93 -19.92 0.13 2.72
N LEU A 94 -19.60 -1.02 2.16
CA LEU A 94 -20.53 -2.09 1.78
C LEU A 94 -20.51 -3.26 2.76
N GLY A 95 -19.48 -3.34 3.60
CA GLY A 95 -19.29 -4.34 4.64
C GLY A 95 -18.03 -4.03 5.42
N GLN A 96 -17.94 -4.48 6.66
CA GLN A 96 -16.78 -4.29 7.52
C GLN A 96 -16.42 -5.61 8.20
N ALA A 97 -15.24 -6.11 7.89
CA ALA A 97 -14.69 -7.28 8.59
C ALA A 97 -14.06 -6.86 9.94
N ASP A 98 -13.99 -7.82 10.85
CA ASP A 98 -13.41 -7.61 12.19
C ASP A 98 -11.90 -7.33 12.14
N ALA A 99 -11.36 -6.80 13.24
CA ALA A 99 -9.92 -6.59 13.41
C ALA A 99 -9.15 -7.92 13.42
N ILE A 100 -7.93 -7.92 12.86
CA ILE A 100 -7.01 -9.06 12.86
C ILE A 100 -6.52 -9.29 14.29
N THR A 101 -6.51 -10.55 14.75
CA THR A 101 -6.09 -10.90 16.11
C THR A 101 -4.91 -11.87 16.16
N GLN A 102 -4.62 -12.57 15.06
CA GLN A 102 -3.59 -13.60 15.03
C GLN A 102 -2.33 -13.13 14.31
N ILE A 103 -1.20 -13.56 14.85
CA ILE A 103 0.12 -13.37 14.24
C ILE A 103 0.69 -14.76 13.98
N PRO A 104 0.84 -15.19 12.72
CA PRO A 104 1.39 -16.50 12.42
C PRO A 104 2.88 -16.59 12.82
N ASP A 105 3.33 -17.78 13.24
CA ASP A 105 4.73 -18.01 13.65
C ASP A 105 5.72 -17.73 12.51
N SER A 106 5.26 -17.78 11.27
CA SER A 106 6.06 -17.42 10.09
C SER A 106 6.55 -15.97 10.08
N VAL A 107 5.97 -15.08 10.91
CA VAL A 107 6.41 -13.67 11.04
C VAL A 107 7.88 -13.58 11.44
N ALA A 108 8.39 -14.49 12.28
CA ALA A 108 9.79 -14.52 12.70
C ALA A 108 10.77 -14.81 11.55
N ARG A 109 10.29 -15.41 10.46
CA ARG A 109 11.10 -15.77 9.28
C ARG A 109 10.81 -14.91 8.05
N ALA A 110 9.93 -13.92 8.18
CA ALA A 110 9.64 -12.99 7.10
C ALA A 110 10.87 -12.15 6.76
N ARG A 111 11.03 -11.79 5.50
CA ARG A 111 12.01 -10.76 5.07
C ARG A 111 11.41 -9.37 5.09
N VAL A 112 10.11 -9.31 4.78
CA VAL A 112 9.32 -8.09 4.77
C VAL A 112 8.00 -8.38 5.46
N VAL A 113 7.58 -7.48 6.34
CA VAL A 113 6.25 -7.45 6.93
C VAL A 113 5.57 -6.17 6.46
N PHE A 114 4.47 -6.33 5.76
CA PHE A 114 3.65 -5.22 5.28
C PHE A 114 2.40 -5.08 6.13
N ILE A 115 2.15 -3.89 6.65
CA ILE A 115 0.90 -3.53 7.32
C ILE A 115 0.14 -2.60 6.39
N GLY A 116 -0.93 -3.12 5.80
CA GLY A 116 -1.75 -2.42 4.82
C GLY A 116 -3.23 -2.53 5.16
N PRO A 117 -3.70 -1.88 6.24
CA PRO A 117 -5.11 -1.87 6.59
C PRO A 117 -5.94 -1.10 5.58
N VAL A 118 -7.22 -1.43 5.53
CA VAL A 118 -8.23 -0.72 4.72
C VAL A 118 -9.19 0.11 5.57
N LEU A 119 -9.49 -0.35 6.82
CA LEU A 119 -10.43 0.31 7.73
C LEU A 119 -10.21 -0.13 9.19
N GLN A 120 -9.14 0.34 9.83
CA GLN A 120 -8.82 0.16 11.27
C GLN A 120 -8.61 -1.30 11.74
N GLU A 121 -8.46 -2.27 10.84
CA GLU A 121 -8.39 -3.70 11.19
C GLU A 121 -7.04 -4.16 11.76
N THR A 122 -6.03 -3.29 11.78
CA THR A 122 -4.71 -3.58 12.38
C THR A 122 -4.49 -2.71 13.63
N PRO A 123 -5.01 -3.10 14.80
CA PRO A 123 -4.89 -2.30 16.01
C PRO A 123 -3.42 -2.15 16.46
N LEU A 124 -3.12 -1.08 17.19
CA LEU A 124 -1.77 -0.73 17.64
C LEU A 124 -1.07 -1.89 18.40
N ASP A 125 -1.82 -2.60 19.24
CA ASP A 125 -1.27 -3.71 20.03
C ASP A 125 -0.84 -4.87 19.13
N LEU A 126 -1.58 -5.14 18.04
CA LEU A 126 -1.18 -6.12 17.03
C LEU A 126 0.13 -5.69 16.35
N ILE A 127 0.22 -4.42 15.94
CA ILE A 127 1.43 -3.87 15.29
C ILE A 127 2.65 -3.97 16.21
N ARG A 128 2.50 -3.56 17.47
CA ARG A 128 3.56 -3.68 18.50
C ARG A 128 3.98 -5.13 18.71
N ALA A 129 3.01 -6.05 18.81
CA ALA A 129 3.28 -7.47 18.96
C ALA A 129 3.99 -8.07 17.73
N ILE A 130 3.67 -7.63 16.53
CA ILE A 130 4.39 -8.01 15.30
C ILE A 130 5.83 -7.51 15.39
N ARG A 131 6.05 -6.23 15.71
CA ARG A 131 7.40 -5.63 15.80
C ARG A 131 8.33 -6.39 16.74
N THR A 132 7.81 -6.89 17.88
CA THR A 132 8.61 -7.67 18.85
C THR A 132 8.94 -9.10 18.38
N ARG A 133 8.26 -9.62 17.34
CA ARG A 133 8.42 -10.99 16.86
C ARG A 133 9.22 -11.12 15.56
N THR A 134 9.63 -10.00 14.96
CA THR A 134 10.33 -10.01 13.68
C THR A 134 11.49 -9.02 13.61
N ASN A 135 12.54 -9.41 12.89
CA ASN A 135 13.60 -8.51 12.43
C ASN A 135 13.44 -8.14 10.94
N ALA A 136 12.30 -8.45 10.34
CA ALA A 136 12.00 -8.10 8.95
C ALA A 136 11.91 -6.59 8.79
N THR A 137 12.15 -6.11 7.57
CA THR A 137 11.78 -4.74 7.19
C THR A 137 10.27 -4.57 7.31
N MET A 138 9.82 -3.71 8.21
CA MET A 138 8.40 -3.39 8.38
C MET A 138 8.00 -2.19 7.55
N VAL A 139 6.98 -2.38 6.72
CA VAL A 139 6.45 -1.37 5.79
C VAL A 139 5.00 -1.07 6.15
N LEU A 140 4.65 0.20 6.30
CA LEU A 140 3.29 0.67 6.57
C LEU A 140 2.72 1.41 5.35
N ASP A 141 1.52 1.01 4.95
CA ASP A 141 0.60 1.86 4.21
C ASP A 141 -0.49 2.37 5.19
N PRO A 142 -0.50 3.66 5.53
CA PRO A 142 -1.34 4.14 6.64
C PRO A 142 -2.80 4.31 6.27
N GLN A 143 -3.21 4.08 5.02
CA GLN A 143 -4.53 4.44 4.49
C GLN A 143 -5.70 4.05 5.41
N GLY A 144 -5.73 2.80 5.88
CA GLY A 144 -6.83 2.30 6.70
C GLY A 144 -6.81 2.83 8.13
N LEU A 145 -5.64 3.24 8.64
CA LEU A 145 -5.52 3.88 9.95
C LEU A 145 -6.09 5.30 9.96
N LEU A 146 -6.13 5.95 8.79
CA LEU A 146 -6.61 7.32 8.61
C LEU A 146 -8.09 7.39 8.20
N ARG A 147 -8.81 6.26 8.21
CA ARG A 147 -10.21 6.15 7.80
C ARG A 147 -11.09 5.72 8.97
N ARG A 148 -12.28 6.29 9.03
CA ARG A 148 -13.37 5.83 9.91
C ARG A 148 -14.70 5.86 9.17
N VAL A 149 -15.65 5.09 9.64
CA VAL A 149 -17.01 5.12 9.11
C VAL A 149 -17.75 6.30 9.72
N GLY A 150 -18.15 7.23 8.88
CA GLY A 150 -18.97 8.39 9.24
C GLY A 150 -20.46 8.14 9.04
N ALA A 151 -21.23 9.21 9.12
CA ALA A 151 -22.68 9.15 8.96
C ALA A 151 -23.07 8.60 7.58
N GLY A 152 -24.07 7.69 7.56
CA GLY A 152 -24.56 7.08 6.33
C GLY A 152 -23.59 6.13 5.64
N GLY A 153 -22.57 5.63 6.35
CA GLY A 153 -21.59 4.67 5.79
C GLY A 153 -20.49 5.30 4.92
N ARG A 154 -20.42 6.62 4.86
CA ARG A 154 -19.34 7.31 4.13
C ARG A 154 -18.03 7.22 4.88
N ILE A 155 -16.94 7.07 4.17
CA ILE A 155 -15.61 7.12 4.76
C ILE A 155 -15.20 8.56 5.04
N GLU A 156 -14.87 8.82 6.29
CA GLU A 156 -14.24 10.05 6.76
C GLU A 156 -12.77 9.83 7.01
N HIS A 157 -11.95 10.81 6.64
CA HIS A 157 -10.53 10.80 6.94
C HIS A 157 -10.23 11.61 8.19
N PHE A 158 -9.30 11.13 9.01
CA PHE A 158 -8.89 11.81 10.23
C PHE A 158 -7.43 11.46 10.58
N LYS A 159 -6.79 12.28 11.38
CA LYS A 159 -5.48 11.99 11.98
C LYS A 159 -5.71 11.37 13.36
N PRO A 160 -5.37 10.08 13.58
CA PRO A 160 -5.50 9.46 14.90
C PRO A 160 -4.50 10.02 15.89
N ASP A 161 -4.88 10.09 17.18
CA ASP A 161 -3.92 10.37 18.25
C ASP A 161 -2.86 9.27 18.32
N GLY A 162 -1.60 9.64 18.53
CA GLY A 162 -0.48 8.70 18.64
C GLY A 162 -0.04 8.07 17.30
N ILE A 163 -0.51 8.59 16.16
CA ILE A 163 -0.11 8.07 14.84
C ILE A 163 1.39 8.26 14.57
N GLU A 164 2.00 9.29 15.15
CA GLU A 164 3.42 9.60 15.02
C GLU A 164 4.28 8.48 15.63
N GLU A 165 3.98 8.11 16.88
CA GLU A 165 4.64 7.02 17.58
C GLU A 165 4.39 5.66 16.93
N LEU A 166 3.18 5.47 16.34
CA LEU A 166 2.88 4.28 15.58
C LEU A 166 3.74 4.21 14.31
N CYS A 167 3.83 5.29 13.54
CA CYS A 167 4.63 5.34 12.31
C CYS A 167 6.13 5.09 12.60
N ALA A 168 6.64 5.57 13.73
CA ALA A 168 8.03 5.35 14.16
C ALA A 168 8.38 3.87 14.47
N LEU A 169 7.38 2.98 14.55
CA LEU A 169 7.63 1.53 14.68
C LEU A 169 8.05 0.88 13.35
N PHE A 170 7.95 1.58 12.23
CA PHE A 170 8.18 1.04 10.90
C PHE A 170 9.51 1.51 10.31
N ASP A 171 10.11 0.66 9.49
CA ASP A 171 11.31 0.99 8.73
C ASP A 171 10.97 1.83 7.49
N VAL A 172 9.75 1.65 6.95
CA VAL A 172 9.23 2.39 5.78
C VAL A 172 7.78 2.77 6.03
N VAL A 173 7.43 4.04 5.80
CA VAL A 173 6.04 4.50 5.79
C VAL A 173 5.71 5.09 4.42
N LYS A 174 4.62 4.62 3.81
CA LYS A 174 4.23 4.95 2.43
C LYS A 174 2.84 5.58 2.35
N PRO A 175 2.66 6.85 2.69
CA PRO A 175 1.43 7.57 2.42
C PRO A 175 1.31 8.01 0.95
N ASN A 176 0.07 8.19 0.49
CA ASN A 176 -0.25 8.94 -0.72
C ASN A 176 -0.40 10.45 -0.42
N GLU A 177 -0.81 11.24 -1.42
CA GLU A 177 -0.97 12.70 -1.29
C GLU A 177 -1.91 13.09 -0.16
N LEU A 178 -3.13 12.53 -0.15
CA LEU A 178 -4.16 12.83 0.85
C LEU A 178 -3.72 12.37 2.24
N GLU A 179 -3.17 11.19 2.34
CA GLU A 179 -2.65 10.63 3.59
C GLU A 179 -1.48 11.46 4.13
N THR A 180 -0.59 11.92 3.24
CA THR A 180 0.51 12.81 3.60
C THR A 180 -0.01 14.13 4.15
N GLU A 181 -1.01 14.74 3.50
CA GLU A 181 -1.62 15.99 3.98
C GLU A 181 -2.29 15.80 5.34
N ILE A 182 -3.02 14.69 5.55
CA ILE A 182 -3.66 14.37 6.84
C ILE A 182 -2.62 14.19 7.94
N LEU A 183 -1.55 13.46 7.67
CA LEU A 183 -0.49 13.16 8.64
C LEU A 183 0.29 14.43 9.01
N THR A 184 0.68 15.22 8.03
CA THR A 184 1.66 16.31 8.19
C THR A 184 1.03 17.70 8.30
N GLY A 185 -0.21 17.89 7.81
CA GLY A 185 -0.83 19.20 7.62
C GLY A 185 -0.25 19.99 6.43
N VAL A 186 0.58 19.35 5.60
CA VAL A 186 1.23 19.97 4.44
C VAL A 186 0.76 19.28 3.15
N ASP A 187 0.23 20.03 2.21
CA ASP A 187 -0.10 19.55 0.87
C ASP A 187 1.19 19.19 0.10
N PRO A 188 1.47 17.89 -0.16
CA PRO A 188 2.73 17.48 -0.79
C PRO A 188 2.83 17.88 -2.26
N ARG A 189 1.71 18.27 -2.90
CA ARG A 189 1.75 18.85 -4.26
C ARG A 189 2.30 20.27 -4.28
N LYS A 190 2.17 21.00 -3.16
CA LYS A 190 2.69 22.38 -3.02
C LYS A 190 4.09 22.39 -2.43
N ASP A 191 4.34 21.57 -1.39
CA ASP A 191 5.64 21.54 -0.72
C ASP A 191 5.98 20.11 -0.27
N LEU A 192 6.50 19.35 -1.22
CA LEU A 192 6.83 17.94 -1.02
C LEU A 192 8.00 17.74 -0.04
N ASP A 193 9.00 18.61 -0.12
CA ASP A 193 10.17 18.53 0.76
C ASP A 193 9.81 18.80 2.22
N ARG A 194 8.94 19.77 2.49
CA ARG A 194 8.43 20.04 3.83
C ARG A 194 7.55 18.91 4.35
N ALA A 195 6.66 18.38 3.51
CA ALA A 195 5.82 17.24 3.90
C ALA A 195 6.66 16.02 4.29
N ALA A 196 7.69 15.72 3.50
CA ALA A 196 8.62 14.63 3.81
C ALA A 196 9.40 14.90 5.09
N ALA A 197 9.89 16.13 5.30
CA ALA A 197 10.66 16.51 6.50
C ALA A 197 9.84 16.30 7.78
N VAL A 198 8.54 16.63 7.78
CA VAL A 198 7.66 16.36 8.95
C VAL A 198 7.63 14.87 9.29
N LEU A 199 7.55 14.00 8.28
CA LEU A 199 7.56 12.54 8.51
C LEU A 199 8.94 12.03 8.94
N GLU A 200 10.03 12.62 8.43
CA GLU A 200 11.40 12.32 8.88
C GLU A 200 11.59 12.71 10.36
N ASP A 201 11.04 13.86 10.79
CA ASP A 201 11.11 14.35 12.17
C ASP A 201 10.40 13.41 13.18
N TRP A 202 9.47 12.56 12.72
CA TRP A 202 8.86 11.50 13.54
C TRP A 202 9.79 10.30 13.78
N GLY A 203 11.00 10.32 13.21
CA GLY A 203 11.99 9.25 13.35
C GLY A 203 11.75 8.06 12.41
N ILE A 204 10.99 8.25 11.32
CA ILE A 204 10.77 7.22 10.30
C ILE A 204 12.04 7.09 9.45
N PRO A 205 12.70 5.90 9.40
CA PRO A 205 13.95 5.72 8.66
C PRO A 205 13.83 5.96 7.16
N THR A 206 12.69 5.55 6.57
CA THR A 206 12.43 5.77 5.15
C THR A 206 10.99 6.21 4.93
N VAL A 207 10.84 7.34 4.24
CA VAL A 207 9.56 7.93 3.84
C VAL A 207 9.36 7.73 2.35
N VAL A 208 8.20 7.23 1.95
CA VAL A 208 7.80 7.05 0.55
C VAL A 208 6.50 7.78 0.32
N ILE A 209 6.48 8.86 -0.44
CA ILE A 209 5.26 9.62 -0.77
C ILE A 209 4.90 9.35 -2.23
N THR A 210 3.72 8.78 -2.47
CA THR A 210 3.19 8.59 -3.83
C THR A 210 2.28 9.75 -4.23
N LEU A 211 2.41 10.25 -5.47
CA LEU A 211 1.82 11.49 -5.97
C LEU A 211 1.10 11.29 -7.31
N ALA A 212 0.44 10.16 -7.46
CA ALA A 212 -0.30 9.77 -8.66
C ALA A 212 0.49 10.04 -9.96
N GLU A 213 -0.03 10.90 -10.84
CA GLU A 213 0.61 11.28 -12.13
C GLU A 213 1.91 12.08 -11.96
N LEU A 214 2.17 12.59 -10.78
CA LEU A 214 3.43 13.27 -10.45
C LEU A 214 4.53 12.28 -9.98
N GLY A 215 4.23 10.98 -9.89
CA GLY A 215 5.19 9.95 -9.54
C GLY A 215 5.35 9.74 -8.03
N ALA A 216 6.59 9.67 -7.54
CA ALA A 216 6.85 9.38 -6.13
C ALA A 216 8.14 10.04 -5.63
N LEU A 217 8.23 10.19 -4.30
CA LEU A 217 9.45 10.56 -3.58
C LEU A 217 9.82 9.43 -2.61
N ILE A 218 11.09 9.05 -2.57
CA ILE A 218 11.66 8.24 -1.50
C ILE A 218 12.73 9.06 -0.79
N VAL A 219 12.62 9.14 0.53
CA VAL A 219 13.63 9.75 1.39
C VAL A 219 14.17 8.68 2.33
N SER A 220 15.46 8.41 2.28
CA SER A 220 16.13 7.42 3.12
C SER A 220 17.56 7.84 3.39
N GLU A 221 18.00 7.74 4.63
CA GLU A 221 19.38 8.11 5.06
C GLU A 221 19.81 9.51 4.56
N GLY A 222 18.87 10.46 4.58
CA GLY A 222 19.09 11.82 4.10
C GLY A 222 19.20 11.96 2.58
N GLN A 223 19.06 10.89 1.82
CA GLN A 223 19.01 10.92 0.35
C GLN A 223 17.56 11.08 -0.11
N ARG A 224 17.33 11.90 -1.14
CA ARG A 224 16.02 12.10 -1.76
C ARG A 224 16.05 11.61 -3.19
N TYR A 225 15.14 10.69 -3.53
CA TYR A 225 14.94 10.13 -4.85
C TYR A 225 13.56 10.50 -5.35
N ARG A 226 13.50 11.35 -6.36
CA ARG A 226 12.24 11.73 -7.02
C ARG A 226 12.09 10.92 -8.30
N PHE A 227 10.99 10.19 -8.42
CA PHE A 227 10.66 9.34 -9.58
C PHE A 227 9.51 9.99 -10.35
N ASP A 228 9.68 10.19 -11.65
CA ASP A 228 8.58 10.61 -12.50
C ASP A 228 7.66 9.42 -12.79
N ALA A 229 6.34 9.68 -12.85
CA ALA A 229 5.40 8.67 -13.32
C ALA A 229 5.70 8.30 -14.78
N LEU A 230 5.50 7.03 -15.13
CA LEU A 230 5.59 6.60 -16.53
C LEU A 230 4.33 7.05 -17.29
N PRO A 231 4.47 7.64 -18.48
CA PRO A 231 3.35 7.91 -19.34
C PRO A 231 2.59 6.61 -19.65
N THR A 232 1.32 6.56 -19.28
CA THR A 232 0.50 5.37 -19.43
C THR A 232 -0.98 5.76 -19.56
N LEU A 233 -1.78 4.92 -20.20
CA LEU A 233 -3.22 5.12 -20.31
C LEU A 233 -3.90 4.48 -19.08
N ALA A 234 -4.24 5.30 -18.10
CA ALA A 234 -4.93 4.83 -16.92
C ALA A 234 -6.39 4.41 -17.24
N VAL A 235 -6.71 3.14 -17.00
CA VAL A 235 -8.05 2.57 -17.09
C VAL A 235 -8.69 2.53 -15.70
N ASP A 236 -7.94 2.05 -14.71
CA ASP A 236 -8.36 1.99 -13.31
C ASP A 236 -7.16 2.22 -12.40
N SER A 237 -7.23 3.26 -11.56
CA SER A 237 -6.16 3.58 -10.60
C SER A 237 -6.35 2.92 -9.24
N THR A 238 -7.41 2.13 -9.05
CA THR A 238 -7.68 1.43 -7.79
C THR A 238 -6.58 0.42 -7.50
N GLY A 239 -5.91 0.56 -6.35
CA GLY A 239 -4.81 -0.32 -5.95
C GLY A 239 -3.44 0.03 -6.55
N ALA A 240 -3.30 1.17 -7.26
CA ALA A 240 -2.01 1.61 -7.79
C ALA A 240 -0.96 1.79 -6.68
N GLY A 241 -1.34 2.40 -5.56
CA GLY A 241 -0.48 2.56 -4.38
C GLY A 241 -0.09 1.24 -3.75
N ASP A 242 -1.03 0.30 -3.66
CA ASP A 242 -0.80 -1.05 -3.13
C ASP A 242 0.16 -1.84 -4.02
N THR A 243 -0.04 -1.74 -5.33
CA THR A 243 0.79 -2.41 -6.34
C THR A 243 2.20 -1.81 -6.38
N PHE A 244 2.32 -0.49 -6.24
CA PHE A 244 3.59 0.20 -6.03
C PHE A 244 4.30 -0.37 -4.79
N ALA A 245 3.59 -0.52 -3.65
CA ALA A 245 4.15 -1.10 -2.44
C ALA A 245 4.63 -2.55 -2.66
N GLY A 246 3.85 -3.37 -3.36
CA GLY A 246 4.23 -4.74 -3.73
C GLY A 246 5.53 -4.79 -4.54
N GLY A 247 5.65 -3.94 -5.57
CA GLY A 247 6.86 -3.80 -6.39
C GLY A 247 8.06 -3.30 -5.59
N LEU A 248 7.86 -2.31 -4.72
CA LEU A 248 8.89 -1.77 -3.83
C LEU A 248 9.44 -2.85 -2.89
N MET A 249 8.55 -3.55 -2.21
CA MET A 249 8.91 -4.61 -1.25
C MET A 249 9.59 -5.78 -1.95
N PHE A 250 9.15 -6.15 -3.17
CA PHE A 250 9.84 -7.15 -3.96
C PHE A 250 11.29 -6.71 -4.24
N ALA A 251 11.49 -5.50 -4.72
CA ALA A 251 12.82 -4.96 -5.01
C ALA A 251 13.74 -4.97 -3.77
N LEU A 252 13.24 -4.50 -2.63
CA LEU A 252 13.98 -4.50 -1.37
C LEU A 252 14.33 -5.93 -0.92
N SER A 253 13.41 -6.89 -1.09
CA SER A 253 13.68 -8.29 -0.76
C SER A 253 14.75 -8.96 -1.64
N GLN A 254 15.02 -8.38 -2.82
CA GLN A 254 16.11 -8.76 -3.72
C GLN A 254 17.42 -8.00 -3.45
N GLY A 255 17.44 -7.12 -2.44
CA GLY A 255 18.62 -6.32 -2.09
C GLY A 255 18.90 -5.15 -3.04
N LEU A 256 17.89 -4.69 -3.80
CA LEU A 256 18.05 -3.51 -4.64
C LEU A 256 18.12 -2.24 -3.77
N ASN A 257 18.92 -1.28 -4.21
CA ASN A 257 18.97 0.03 -3.58
C ASN A 257 17.68 0.85 -3.84
N TRP A 258 17.49 1.92 -3.09
CA TRP A 258 16.27 2.74 -3.15
C TRP A 258 15.97 3.31 -4.54
N ARG A 259 17.01 3.69 -5.30
CA ARG A 259 16.85 4.15 -6.67
C ARG A 259 16.24 3.07 -7.56
N ALA A 260 16.83 1.89 -7.57
CA ALA A 260 16.35 0.77 -8.38
C ALA A 260 14.98 0.26 -7.88
N ALA A 261 14.77 0.24 -6.56
CA ALA A 261 13.50 -0.17 -5.95
C ALA A 261 12.35 0.77 -6.33
N GLY A 262 12.56 2.09 -6.27
CA GLY A 262 11.56 3.07 -6.68
C GLY A 262 11.25 3.02 -8.19
N CYS A 263 12.26 2.82 -9.05
CA CYS A 263 12.02 2.60 -10.48
C CYS A 263 11.15 1.37 -10.74
N LEU A 264 11.43 0.26 -10.05
CA LEU A 264 10.66 -0.97 -10.22
C LEU A 264 9.22 -0.81 -9.69
N ALA A 265 9.04 -0.18 -8.53
CA ALA A 265 7.74 0.12 -7.95
C ALA A 265 6.88 1.00 -8.88
N THR A 266 7.46 2.05 -9.45
CA THR A 266 6.80 2.93 -10.43
C THR A 266 6.38 2.16 -11.69
N ALA A 267 7.26 1.29 -12.19
CA ALA A 267 6.96 0.46 -13.36
C ALA A 267 5.80 -0.52 -13.10
N VAL A 268 5.83 -1.20 -11.94
CA VAL A 268 4.78 -2.16 -11.53
C VAL A 268 3.44 -1.46 -11.40
N ALA A 269 3.37 -0.30 -10.74
CA ALA A 269 2.16 0.50 -10.65
C ALA A 269 1.64 0.92 -12.04
N SER A 270 2.53 1.34 -12.96
CA SER A 270 2.14 1.74 -14.32
C SER A 270 1.49 0.60 -15.11
N MET A 271 1.90 -0.65 -14.89
CA MET A 271 1.32 -1.81 -15.58
C MET A 271 -0.08 -2.13 -15.05
N MET A 272 -0.30 -1.98 -13.75
CA MET A 272 -1.58 -2.26 -13.12
C MET A 272 -2.66 -1.28 -13.57
N ILE A 273 -2.37 0.03 -13.57
CA ILE A 273 -3.39 1.06 -13.90
C ILE A 273 -3.89 1.03 -15.35
N GLU A 274 -3.21 0.33 -16.25
CA GLU A 274 -3.67 0.07 -17.63
C GLU A 274 -4.76 -1.00 -17.70
N GLN A 275 -5.10 -1.63 -16.60
CA GLN A 275 -6.01 -2.78 -16.52
C GLN A 275 -7.02 -2.56 -15.38
N CYS A 276 -7.98 -3.45 -15.21
CA CYS A 276 -8.99 -3.35 -14.17
C CYS A 276 -8.96 -4.57 -13.26
N GLY A 277 -9.02 -4.31 -11.95
CA GLY A 277 -9.15 -5.34 -10.92
C GLY A 277 -7.89 -6.18 -10.67
N PRO A 278 -7.99 -7.25 -9.85
CA PRO A 278 -6.85 -8.03 -9.37
C PRO A 278 -6.23 -8.97 -10.43
N GLU A 279 -6.92 -9.20 -11.54
CA GLU A 279 -6.47 -10.10 -12.61
C GLU A 279 -5.53 -9.43 -13.62
N PHE A 280 -4.91 -8.30 -13.23
CA PHE A 280 -3.97 -7.58 -14.08
C PHE A 280 -2.75 -8.43 -14.45
N GLU A 281 -2.30 -8.28 -15.70
CA GLU A 281 -1.09 -8.94 -16.18
C GLU A 281 0.15 -8.17 -15.71
N LEU A 282 1.05 -8.90 -15.06
CA LEU A 282 2.32 -8.38 -14.58
C LEU A 282 3.38 -9.45 -14.75
N THR A 283 4.47 -9.11 -15.44
CA THR A 283 5.65 -9.97 -15.53
C THR A 283 6.90 -9.20 -15.07
N SER A 284 7.78 -9.89 -14.37
CA SER A 284 9.04 -9.32 -13.90
C SER A 284 9.88 -8.74 -15.06
N ARG A 285 9.87 -9.40 -16.22
CA ARG A 285 10.61 -8.93 -17.42
C ARG A 285 10.09 -7.59 -17.93
N GLU A 286 8.77 -7.44 -18.05
CA GLU A 286 8.17 -6.18 -18.54
C GLU A 286 8.33 -5.07 -17.51
N ALA A 287 8.15 -5.38 -16.20
CA ALA A 287 8.39 -4.43 -15.14
C ALA A 287 9.84 -3.91 -15.14
N GLN A 288 10.84 -4.78 -15.32
CA GLN A 288 12.25 -4.37 -15.44
C GLN A 288 12.50 -3.49 -16.67
N ARG A 289 11.89 -3.83 -17.81
CA ARG A 289 11.99 -3.02 -19.04
C ARG A 289 11.41 -1.63 -18.84
N ARG A 290 10.25 -1.51 -18.17
CA ARG A 290 9.62 -0.22 -17.84
C ARG A 290 10.44 0.54 -16.79
N ALA A 291 10.95 -0.14 -15.78
CA ALA A 291 11.79 0.47 -14.73
C ALA A 291 13.01 1.21 -15.30
N ALA A 292 13.62 0.67 -16.36
CA ALA A 292 14.75 1.32 -17.05
C ALA A 292 14.36 2.66 -17.73
N ARG A 293 13.07 2.96 -17.88
CA ARG A 293 12.56 4.19 -18.51
C ARG A 293 12.10 5.23 -17.48
N VAL A 294 12.10 4.90 -16.20
CA VAL A 294 11.71 5.83 -15.15
C VAL A 294 12.80 6.89 -14.98
N THR A 295 12.42 8.15 -15.11
CA THR A 295 13.31 9.27 -14.81
C THR A 295 13.44 9.42 -13.30
N VAL A 296 14.68 9.54 -12.82
CA VAL A 296 14.98 9.71 -11.39
C VAL A 296 15.89 10.90 -11.21
N SER A 297 15.48 11.85 -10.38
CA SER A 297 16.35 12.91 -9.88
C SER A 297 16.74 12.62 -8.42
N GLU A 298 18.01 12.85 -8.10
CA GLU A 298 18.59 12.59 -6.79
C GLU A 298 19.10 13.88 -6.17
N ARG A 299 18.81 14.10 -4.89
CA ARG A 299 19.34 15.23 -4.12
C ARG A 299 19.81 14.73 -2.76
N ARG A 300 20.99 15.18 -2.36
CA ARG A 300 21.42 15.13 -0.96
C ARG A 300 20.95 16.40 -0.26
N PRO A 301 20.55 16.35 1.02
CA PRO A 301 20.41 17.58 1.78
C PRO A 301 21.76 18.31 1.72
N ALA A 302 21.70 19.64 1.57
CA ALA A 302 22.88 20.47 1.76
C ALA A 302 23.42 20.13 3.16
N ALA A 303 24.73 19.82 3.24
CA ALA A 303 25.37 19.60 4.53
C ALA A 303 25.02 20.83 5.41
N THR A 304 24.27 20.64 6.47
CA THR A 304 24.07 21.67 7.49
C THR A 304 25.44 22.04 7.98
N ALA A 305 25.89 23.25 7.63
CA ALA A 305 27.11 23.81 8.18
C ALA A 305 26.95 23.73 9.70
N ALA A 306 27.78 22.89 10.34
CA ALA A 306 27.86 22.87 11.79
C ALA A 306 28.30 24.25 12.25
N THR A 307 27.36 24.95 12.89
CA THR A 307 27.66 26.20 13.63
C THR A 307 28.10 25.85 15.02
#